data_cd7054cde0fab213285b3bee6d11cd5f
#
_entry.id   cd7054cde0fab213285b3bee6d11cd5f
#
_cell.length_a   1.000
_cell.length_b   1.000
_cell.length_c   1.000
_cell.angle_alpha   90.00
_cell.angle_beta   90.00
_cell.angle_gamma   90.00
#
_symmetry.space_group_name_H-M   'P 1'
#
loop_
_entity.id
_entity.type
_entity.pdbx_description
1 polymer ?
#
loop_
_entity_poly.entity_id
_entity_poly.type
_entity_poly.pdbx_seq_one_letter_code
_entity_poly.pdbx_strand_id
1 'polypeptide(L)'
;MSNPIVTIEMEDGGVMKAELYPEIAPNTVNNFVSLVKQGFYDGVIFHRVIPGFMIQGGDPKGVGVGGPGYCIRGEFAANGFKNDLKHSRGVLSMARTMAPNSAGSQFFIMHEDSPHLDGQYAAFGKVIEGIEVVDKICSVRTDYNDKPRIPQVMKKVTVEIFGVDYPEPVKE
;
A
#
# COMPACT_ATOMS: atom_id res chain seq x y z
N MET A 1 16.42 -3.80 -15.92
CA MET A 1 16.24 -4.50 -14.64
C MET A 1 14.78 -4.59 -14.30
N SER A 2 14.37 -5.71 -13.72
CA SER A 2 12.97 -5.91 -13.36
C SER A 2 12.62 -5.15 -12.09
N ASN A 3 11.44 -4.54 -12.06
CA ASN A 3 10.90 -3.92 -10.86
C ASN A 3 10.53 -4.99 -9.82
N PRO A 4 10.55 -4.66 -8.53
CA PRO A 4 10.15 -5.64 -7.52
C PRO A 4 8.66 -6.00 -7.64
N ILE A 5 8.37 -7.26 -7.37
CA ILE A 5 7.00 -7.79 -7.38
C ILE A 5 6.67 -8.25 -5.96
N VAL A 6 5.64 -7.63 -5.38
CA VAL A 6 5.11 -8.00 -4.08
C VAL A 6 3.96 -8.98 -4.26
N THR A 7 3.96 -10.06 -3.48
CA THR A 7 2.85 -11.00 -3.43
C THR A 7 2.16 -10.89 -2.08
N ILE A 8 0.87 -10.60 -2.10
CA ILE A 8 0.02 -10.54 -0.89
C ILE A 8 -0.90 -11.76 -0.93
N GLU A 9 -0.67 -12.70 -0.01
CA GLU A 9 -1.52 -13.87 0.17
C GLU A 9 -2.49 -13.58 1.31
N MET A 10 -3.79 -13.61 1.00
CA MET A 10 -4.83 -13.42 2.00
C MET A 10 -5.09 -14.73 2.75
N GLU A 11 -5.60 -14.61 3.98
CA GLU A 11 -5.90 -15.78 4.82
C GLU A 11 -6.93 -16.72 4.20
N ASP A 12 -7.82 -16.19 3.37
CA ASP A 12 -8.83 -16.99 2.66
C ASP A 12 -8.31 -17.66 1.38
N GLY A 13 -7.02 -17.47 1.06
CA GLY A 13 -6.38 -18.05 -0.12
C GLY A 13 -6.30 -17.13 -1.33
N GLY A 14 -6.90 -15.95 -1.29
CA GLY A 14 -6.79 -14.96 -2.37
C GLY A 14 -5.36 -14.45 -2.48
N VAL A 15 -4.88 -14.24 -3.71
CA VAL A 15 -3.50 -13.76 -3.97
C VAL A 15 -3.53 -12.56 -4.88
N MET A 16 -2.83 -11.50 -4.49
CA MET A 16 -2.59 -10.32 -5.30
C MET A 16 -1.10 -10.18 -5.55
N LYS A 17 -0.72 -9.81 -6.77
CA LYS A 17 0.67 -9.45 -7.08
C LYS A 17 0.70 -8.02 -7.58
N ALA A 18 1.65 -7.26 -7.07
CA ALA A 18 1.82 -5.84 -7.41
C ALA A 18 3.25 -5.57 -7.84
N GLU A 19 3.39 -4.85 -8.93
CA GLU A 19 4.68 -4.33 -9.37
C GLU A 19 4.91 -2.98 -8.70
N LEU A 20 6.09 -2.79 -8.10
CA LEU A 20 6.49 -1.52 -7.50
C LEU A 20 7.35 -0.73 -8.47
N TYR A 21 7.29 0.60 -8.38
CA TYR A 21 7.96 1.50 -9.33
C TYR A 21 9.04 2.36 -8.63
N PRO A 22 10.27 1.82 -8.48
CA PRO A 22 11.37 2.56 -7.83
C PRO A 22 11.73 3.86 -8.54
N GLU A 23 11.51 3.93 -9.86
CA GLU A 23 11.79 5.15 -10.64
C GLU A 23 10.82 6.28 -10.30
N ILE A 24 9.61 5.93 -9.87
CA ILE A 24 8.55 6.91 -9.56
C ILE A 24 8.65 7.39 -8.12
N ALA A 25 8.83 6.46 -7.18
CA ALA A 25 8.85 6.77 -5.75
C ALA A 25 9.93 5.94 -5.05
N PRO A 26 11.21 6.31 -5.22
CA PRO A 26 12.33 5.47 -4.79
C PRO A 26 12.39 5.19 -3.30
N ASN A 27 12.23 6.20 -2.45
CA ASN A 27 12.29 5.99 -1.00
C ASN A 27 11.05 5.25 -0.49
N THR A 28 9.91 5.51 -1.09
CA THR A 28 8.65 4.80 -0.77
C THR A 28 8.79 3.31 -1.07
N VAL A 29 9.35 2.97 -2.24
CA VAL A 29 9.59 1.58 -2.62
C VAL A 29 10.61 0.93 -1.68
N ASN A 30 11.72 1.61 -1.38
CA ASN A 30 12.71 1.11 -0.43
C ASN A 30 12.08 0.79 0.92
N ASN A 31 11.23 1.68 1.41
CA ASN A 31 10.52 1.51 2.67
C ASN A 31 9.59 0.29 2.62
N PHE A 32 8.78 0.18 1.58
CA PHE A 32 7.84 -0.92 1.45
C PHE A 32 8.57 -2.27 1.34
N VAL A 33 9.60 -2.34 0.52
CA VAL A 33 10.43 -3.56 0.38
C VAL A 33 11.05 -3.95 1.72
N SER A 34 11.59 -2.97 2.45
CA SER A 34 12.18 -3.21 3.78
C SER A 34 11.17 -3.81 4.75
N LEU A 35 9.97 -3.23 4.82
CA LEU A 35 8.92 -3.72 5.71
C LEU A 35 8.45 -5.12 5.32
N VAL A 36 8.31 -5.39 4.03
CA VAL A 36 7.93 -6.73 3.54
C VAL A 36 8.98 -7.77 3.92
N LYS A 37 10.25 -7.45 3.74
CA LYS A 37 11.35 -8.37 4.09
C LYS A 37 11.40 -8.68 5.58
N GLN A 38 11.00 -7.74 6.43
CA GLN A 38 10.95 -7.93 7.88
C GLN A 38 9.73 -8.76 8.33
N GLY A 39 8.83 -9.11 7.42
CA GLY A 39 7.58 -9.77 7.80
C GLY A 39 6.59 -8.82 8.48
N PHE A 40 6.76 -7.52 8.32
CA PHE A 40 5.96 -6.51 9.02
C PHE A 40 4.47 -6.63 8.72
N TYR A 41 4.13 -6.93 7.46
CA TYR A 41 2.73 -7.01 7.02
C TYR A 41 2.07 -8.36 7.27
N ASP A 42 2.81 -9.38 7.68
CA ASP A 42 2.25 -10.70 7.93
C ASP A 42 1.27 -10.62 9.11
N GLY A 43 0.03 -11.04 8.88
CA GLY A 43 -1.02 -11.00 9.89
C GLY A 43 -1.74 -9.65 10.02
N VAL A 44 -1.37 -8.66 9.22
CA VAL A 44 -1.95 -7.31 9.27
C VAL A 44 -3.21 -7.26 8.41
N ILE A 45 -4.22 -6.51 8.84
CA ILE A 45 -5.52 -6.46 8.17
C ILE A 45 -5.68 -5.24 7.25
N PHE A 46 -6.65 -5.33 6.34
CA PHE A 46 -7.21 -4.16 5.67
C PHE A 46 -8.30 -3.59 6.59
N HIS A 47 -7.96 -2.57 7.34
CA HIS A 47 -8.83 -2.03 8.39
C HIS A 47 -9.84 -0.99 7.90
N ARG A 48 -9.70 -0.52 6.66
CA ARG A 48 -10.60 0.47 6.06
C ARG A 48 -10.88 0.09 4.61
N VAL A 49 -12.13 -0.14 4.30
CA VAL A 49 -12.55 -0.60 2.97
C VAL A 49 -13.75 0.24 2.53
N ILE A 50 -13.61 0.92 1.40
CA ILE A 50 -14.65 1.75 0.83
C ILE A 50 -14.86 1.32 -0.63
N PRO A 51 -15.95 0.59 -0.94
CA PRO A 51 -16.25 0.20 -2.33
C PRO A 51 -16.35 1.42 -3.23
N GLY A 52 -15.82 1.30 -4.44
CA GLY A 52 -15.74 2.40 -5.39
C GLY A 52 -14.59 3.36 -5.13
N PHE A 53 -13.81 3.12 -4.07
CA PHE A 53 -12.68 3.96 -3.70
C PHE A 53 -11.40 3.14 -3.50
N MET A 54 -11.21 2.53 -2.33
CA MET A 54 -9.94 1.85 -2.03
C MET A 54 -10.07 0.84 -0.89
N ILE A 55 -9.05 0.00 -0.72
CA ILE A 55 -8.83 -0.79 0.48
C ILE A 55 -7.53 -0.32 1.14
N GLN A 56 -7.55 -0.08 2.45
CA GLN A 56 -6.41 0.45 3.19
C GLN A 56 -6.00 -0.51 4.30
N GLY A 57 -4.71 -0.75 4.41
CA GLY A 57 -4.15 -1.60 5.45
C GLY A 57 -2.74 -1.17 5.82
N GLY A 58 -2.02 -2.05 6.53
CA GLY A 58 -0.63 -1.79 6.88
C GLY A 58 -0.40 -1.21 8.26
N ASP A 59 -1.47 -1.00 9.05
CA ASP A 59 -1.36 -0.64 10.45
C ASP A 59 -1.24 -1.93 11.29
N PRO A 60 -0.12 -2.16 11.97
CA PRO A 60 0.03 -3.38 12.79
C PRO A 60 -1.00 -3.51 13.90
N LYS A 61 -1.60 -2.39 14.32
CA LYS A 61 -2.66 -2.37 15.33
C LYS A 61 -4.07 -2.49 14.73
N GLY A 62 -4.19 -2.32 13.40
CA GLY A 62 -5.47 -2.44 12.70
C GLY A 62 -6.51 -1.37 13.04
N VAL A 63 -6.08 -0.20 13.50
CA VAL A 63 -6.98 0.89 13.97
C VAL A 63 -6.82 2.20 13.20
N GLY A 64 -5.84 2.29 12.30
CA GLY A 64 -5.64 3.46 11.44
C GLY A 64 -4.63 4.47 11.94
N VAL A 65 -4.05 4.27 13.14
CA VAL A 65 -3.08 5.22 13.73
C VAL A 65 -1.71 4.61 13.99
N GLY A 66 -1.55 3.32 13.77
CA GLY A 66 -0.28 2.63 13.99
C GLY A 66 0.64 2.70 12.79
N GLY A 67 1.91 2.36 13.01
CA GLY A 67 2.90 2.36 11.95
C GLY A 67 4.20 1.69 12.42
N PRO A 68 5.29 1.87 11.66
CA PRO A 68 6.55 1.17 11.94
C PRO A 68 7.45 1.87 12.98
N GLY A 69 6.99 2.96 13.56
CA GLY A 69 7.76 3.73 14.53
C GLY A 69 8.58 4.87 13.91
N TYR A 70 8.37 5.15 12.64
CA TYR A 70 9.02 6.25 11.92
C TYR A 70 8.14 6.71 10.76
N CYS A 71 8.48 7.84 10.17
CA CYS A 71 7.84 8.35 8.96
C CYS A 71 8.86 8.51 7.84
N ILE A 72 8.36 8.66 6.61
CA ILE A 72 9.17 8.94 5.44
C ILE A 72 8.64 10.18 4.73
N ARG A 73 9.52 10.84 3.97
CA ARG A 73 9.14 11.99 3.15
C ARG A 73 8.10 11.58 2.11
N GLY A 74 7.10 12.43 1.91
CA GLY A 74 6.06 12.20 0.92
C GLY A 74 6.55 12.46 -0.50
N GLU A 75 6.60 11.44 -1.32
CA GLU A 75 7.06 11.48 -2.71
C GLU A 75 5.89 11.75 -3.65
N PHE A 76 5.32 12.94 -3.57
CA PHE A 76 4.20 13.37 -4.41
C PHE A 76 4.32 14.86 -4.78
N ALA A 77 3.64 15.24 -5.87
CA ALA A 77 3.81 16.57 -6.48
C ALA A 77 3.54 17.73 -5.54
N ALA A 78 2.47 17.67 -4.73
CA ALA A 78 2.14 18.74 -3.78
C ALA A 78 3.22 18.93 -2.70
N ASN A 79 4.11 17.97 -2.51
CA ASN A 79 5.24 18.03 -1.58
C ASN A 79 6.56 18.32 -2.29
N GLY A 80 6.51 18.79 -3.54
CA GLY A 80 7.69 19.15 -4.31
C GLY A 80 8.45 18.00 -4.92
N PHE A 81 7.86 16.83 -5.00
CA PHE A 81 8.48 15.64 -5.58
C PHE A 81 7.71 15.19 -6.82
N LYS A 82 8.38 15.11 -7.96
CA LYS A 82 7.71 14.69 -9.20
C LYS A 82 7.24 13.24 -9.09
N ASN A 83 5.93 13.05 -9.21
CA ASN A 83 5.29 11.73 -9.24
C ASN A 83 4.05 11.84 -10.11
N ASP A 84 4.12 11.30 -11.33
CA ASP A 84 3.06 11.41 -12.32
C ASP A 84 2.14 10.17 -12.36
N LEU A 85 2.31 9.21 -11.45
CA LEU A 85 1.47 8.03 -11.41
C LEU A 85 0.06 8.39 -10.98
N LYS A 86 -0.90 8.10 -11.84
CA LYS A 86 -2.32 8.37 -11.57
C LYS A 86 -2.90 7.33 -10.62
N HIS A 87 -3.83 7.74 -9.76
CA HIS A 87 -4.54 6.84 -8.86
C HIS A 87 -5.67 6.14 -9.60
N SER A 88 -5.28 5.27 -10.54
CA SER A 88 -6.22 4.43 -11.28
C SER A 88 -6.41 3.10 -10.57
N ARG A 89 -7.42 2.34 -11.01
CA ARG A 89 -7.72 1.02 -10.44
C ARG A 89 -6.47 0.16 -10.32
N GLY A 90 -6.24 -0.40 -9.14
CA GLY A 90 -5.12 -1.28 -8.82
C GLY A 90 -3.85 -0.59 -8.35
N VAL A 91 -3.77 0.73 -8.38
CA VAL A 91 -2.57 1.47 -7.94
C VAL A 91 -2.43 1.39 -6.42
N LEU A 92 -1.18 1.15 -5.97
CA LEU A 92 -0.80 1.22 -4.56
C LEU A 92 -0.26 2.60 -4.25
N SER A 93 -0.71 3.18 -3.13
CA SER A 93 -0.29 4.49 -2.68
C SER A 93 -0.17 4.53 -1.16
N MET A 94 0.67 5.43 -0.63
CA MET A 94 0.88 5.51 0.82
C MET A 94 -0.20 6.36 1.48
N ALA A 95 -0.79 5.81 2.53
CA ALA A 95 -1.65 6.58 3.42
C ALA A 95 -0.78 7.48 4.30
N ARG A 96 -1.33 8.60 4.73
CA ARG A 96 -0.66 9.57 5.60
C ARG A 96 -1.68 10.41 6.35
N THR A 97 -1.22 11.14 7.36
CA THR A 97 -2.03 12.17 8.00
C THR A 97 -2.07 13.44 7.15
N MET A 98 -2.59 14.53 7.66
CA MET A 98 -2.55 15.83 6.97
C MET A 98 -1.12 16.33 6.75
N ALA A 99 -0.18 15.91 7.59
CA ALA A 99 1.24 16.25 7.41
C ALA A 99 1.82 15.52 6.20
N PRO A 100 2.51 16.21 5.28
CA PRO A 100 2.97 15.59 4.03
C PRO A 100 4.06 14.53 4.22
N ASN A 101 4.83 14.59 5.32
CA ASN A 101 5.93 13.65 5.59
C ASN A 101 5.57 12.70 6.76
N SER A 102 4.33 12.22 6.78
CA SER A 102 3.81 11.37 7.87
C SER A 102 3.53 9.92 7.47
N ALA A 103 3.82 9.54 6.24
CA ALA A 103 3.65 8.14 5.82
C ALA A 103 4.63 7.23 6.55
N GLY A 104 4.20 6.02 6.85
CA GLY A 104 5.03 5.01 7.51
C GLY A 104 4.84 3.65 6.89
N SER A 105 3.82 2.90 7.32
CA SER A 105 3.55 1.57 6.81
C SER A 105 2.17 1.42 6.18
N GLN A 106 1.22 2.31 6.48
CA GLN A 106 -0.13 2.17 5.94
C GLN A 106 -0.15 2.53 4.46
N PHE A 107 -0.84 1.70 3.69
CA PHE A 107 -0.99 1.88 2.25
C PHE A 107 -2.42 1.56 1.83
N PHE A 108 -2.79 2.00 0.65
CA PHE A 108 -4.08 1.64 0.08
C PHE A 108 -3.93 1.18 -1.37
N ILE A 109 -4.87 0.36 -1.79
CA ILE A 109 -4.96 -0.15 -3.17
C ILE A 109 -6.26 0.37 -3.74
N MET A 110 -6.19 1.00 -4.91
CA MET A 110 -7.36 1.61 -5.54
C MET A 110 -8.32 0.54 -6.05
N HIS A 111 -9.60 0.65 -5.66
CA HIS A 111 -10.68 -0.15 -6.23
C HIS A 111 -11.14 0.44 -7.55
N GLU A 112 -11.33 1.76 -7.59
CA GLU A 112 -11.71 2.51 -8.77
C GLU A 112 -10.81 3.74 -8.92
N ASP A 113 -10.83 4.39 -10.09
CA ASP A 113 -10.05 5.58 -10.33
C ASP A 113 -10.47 6.72 -9.40
N SER A 114 -9.49 7.43 -8.84
CA SER A 114 -9.72 8.58 -7.96
C SER A 114 -8.76 9.72 -8.31
N PRO A 115 -9.05 10.47 -9.38
CA PRO A 115 -8.14 11.51 -9.86
C PRO A 115 -7.84 12.62 -8.84
N HIS A 116 -8.74 12.83 -7.87
CA HIS A 116 -8.53 13.86 -6.84
C HIS A 116 -7.35 13.53 -5.91
N LEU A 117 -6.85 12.29 -5.93
CA LEU A 117 -5.67 11.90 -5.14
C LEU A 117 -4.35 12.17 -5.89
N ASP A 118 -4.41 12.36 -7.20
CA ASP A 118 -3.22 12.54 -8.02
C ASP A 118 -2.43 13.77 -7.57
N GLY A 119 -1.13 13.58 -7.38
CA GLY A 119 -0.25 14.65 -6.90
C GLY A 119 -0.37 14.94 -5.41
N GLN A 120 -1.27 14.28 -4.67
CA GLN A 120 -1.50 14.50 -3.24
C GLN A 120 -1.02 13.35 -2.37
N TYR A 121 -0.78 12.19 -2.94
CA TYR A 121 -0.32 10.98 -2.26
C TYR A 121 0.78 10.29 -3.06
N ALA A 122 1.65 9.57 -2.35
CA ALA A 122 2.79 8.88 -2.96
C ALA A 122 2.36 7.53 -3.56
N ALA A 123 1.87 7.55 -4.78
CA ALA A 123 1.60 6.34 -5.55
C ALA A 123 2.94 5.68 -5.93
N PHE A 124 3.05 4.36 -5.77
CA PHE A 124 4.34 3.68 -5.91
C PHE A 124 4.29 2.31 -6.56
N GLY A 125 3.13 1.82 -6.93
CA GLY A 125 3.00 0.51 -7.56
C GLY A 125 1.62 0.26 -8.11
N LYS A 126 1.42 -0.94 -8.68
CA LYS A 126 0.13 -1.33 -9.26
C LYS A 126 -0.04 -2.84 -9.22
N VAL A 127 -1.26 -3.28 -8.91
CA VAL A 127 -1.62 -4.70 -8.97
C VAL A 127 -1.57 -5.15 -10.44
N ILE A 128 -0.82 -6.23 -10.69
CA ILE A 128 -0.66 -6.82 -12.02
C ILE A 128 -1.37 -8.17 -12.15
N GLU A 129 -1.64 -8.84 -11.03
CA GLU A 129 -2.41 -10.08 -10.97
C GLU A 129 -3.28 -10.07 -9.73
N GLY A 130 -4.48 -10.63 -9.82
CA GLY A 130 -5.36 -10.79 -8.66
C GLY A 130 -6.18 -9.56 -8.32
N ILE A 131 -6.47 -8.69 -9.28
CA ILE A 131 -7.31 -7.50 -9.01
C ILE A 131 -8.71 -7.90 -8.52
N GLU A 132 -9.20 -9.07 -8.89
CA GLU A 132 -10.48 -9.60 -8.38
C GLU A 132 -10.46 -9.83 -6.87
N VAL A 133 -9.29 -9.99 -6.26
CA VAL A 133 -9.17 -10.09 -4.81
C VAL A 133 -9.48 -8.74 -4.15
N VAL A 134 -9.06 -7.64 -4.78
CA VAL A 134 -9.45 -6.28 -4.34
C VAL A 134 -10.97 -6.13 -4.38
N ASP A 135 -11.59 -6.57 -5.47
CA ASP A 135 -13.05 -6.53 -5.63
C ASP A 135 -13.75 -7.33 -4.53
N LYS A 136 -13.21 -8.52 -4.23
CA LYS A 136 -13.76 -9.39 -3.19
C LYS A 136 -13.66 -8.73 -1.81
N ILE A 137 -12.53 -8.14 -1.48
CA ILE A 137 -12.34 -7.43 -0.22
C ILE A 137 -13.31 -6.25 -0.12
N CYS A 138 -13.52 -5.52 -1.22
CA CYS A 138 -14.48 -4.40 -1.27
C CYS A 138 -15.93 -4.86 -1.10
N SER A 139 -16.23 -6.13 -1.32
CA SER A 139 -17.61 -6.65 -1.23
C SER A 139 -18.02 -7.08 0.17
N VAL A 140 -17.08 -7.14 1.13
CA VAL A 140 -17.39 -7.59 2.49
C VAL A 140 -18.16 -6.52 3.26
N ARG A 141 -18.93 -6.98 4.25
CA ARG A 141 -19.66 -6.07 5.14
C ARG A 141 -18.69 -5.30 6.02
N THR A 142 -18.94 -4.01 6.16
CA THR A 142 -18.16 -3.12 7.02
C THR A 142 -19.05 -2.53 8.10
N ASP A 143 -18.42 -2.03 9.16
CA ASP A 143 -19.11 -1.25 10.19
C ASP A 143 -19.21 0.23 9.74
N TYR A 144 -19.76 1.09 10.61
CA TYR A 144 -19.91 2.51 10.28
C TYR A 144 -18.58 3.27 10.19
N ASN A 145 -17.46 2.65 10.57
CA ASN A 145 -16.11 3.20 10.39
C ASN A 145 -15.41 2.64 9.14
N ASP A 146 -16.15 1.97 8.25
CA ASP A 146 -15.62 1.33 7.04
C ASP A 146 -14.65 0.20 7.33
N LYS A 147 -14.69 -0.37 8.53
CA LYS A 147 -13.85 -1.50 8.89
C LYS A 147 -14.59 -2.81 8.62
N PRO A 148 -13.97 -3.76 7.88
CA PRO A 148 -14.59 -5.06 7.64
C PRO A 148 -14.99 -5.75 8.95
N ARG A 149 -16.23 -6.25 9.00
CA ARG A 149 -16.75 -6.95 10.19
C ARG A 149 -16.03 -8.28 10.44
N ILE A 150 -15.64 -8.95 9.35
CA ILE A 150 -14.77 -10.13 9.40
C ILE A 150 -13.39 -9.64 8.96
N PRO A 151 -12.34 -9.80 9.79
CA PRO A 151 -11.01 -9.30 9.44
C PRO A 151 -10.52 -9.84 8.10
N GLN A 152 -10.07 -8.93 7.25
CA GLN A 152 -9.44 -9.26 5.97
C GLN A 152 -7.93 -9.29 6.18
N VAL A 153 -7.39 -10.47 6.45
CA VAL A 153 -6.01 -10.64 6.93
C VAL A 153 -5.06 -10.95 5.79
N MET A 154 -3.97 -10.20 5.72
CA MET A 154 -2.82 -10.54 4.87
C MET A 154 -2.03 -11.62 5.59
N LYS A 155 -2.20 -12.88 5.17
CA LYS A 155 -1.54 -14.01 5.81
C LYS A 155 -0.03 -13.93 5.65
N LYS A 156 0.42 -13.60 4.44
CA LYS A 156 1.83 -13.52 4.10
C LYS A 156 2.04 -12.49 3.01
N VAL A 157 3.05 -11.66 3.18
CA VAL A 157 3.47 -10.69 2.17
C VAL A 157 4.93 -10.89 1.87
N THR A 158 5.27 -11.14 0.60
CA THR A 158 6.63 -11.41 0.15
C THR A 158 6.99 -10.50 -1.01
N VAL A 159 8.28 -10.37 -1.30
CA VAL A 159 8.75 -9.56 -2.42
C VAL A 159 9.86 -10.30 -3.16
N GLU A 160 9.76 -10.27 -4.50
CA GLU A 160 10.81 -10.72 -5.40
C GLU A 160 11.56 -9.48 -5.91
N ILE A 161 12.85 -9.40 -5.64
CA ILE A 161 13.67 -8.22 -5.99
C ILE A 161 14.60 -8.45 -7.19
N PHE A 162 14.61 -9.66 -7.75
CA PHE A 162 15.37 -10.01 -8.98
C PHE A 162 16.85 -9.62 -8.91
N GLY A 163 17.48 -9.77 -7.72
CA GLY A 163 18.89 -9.48 -7.54
C GLY A 163 19.25 -8.00 -7.43
N VAL A 164 18.27 -7.10 -7.41
CA VAL A 164 18.50 -5.67 -7.25
C VAL A 164 18.53 -5.32 -5.75
N ASP A 165 19.51 -4.53 -5.32
CA ASP A 165 19.57 -4.04 -3.95
C ASP A 165 18.62 -2.86 -3.75
N TYR A 166 17.80 -2.93 -2.72
CA TYR A 166 16.94 -1.83 -2.27
C TYR A 166 17.43 -1.41 -0.87
N PRO A 167 18.09 -0.26 -0.74
CA PRO A 167 18.61 0.18 0.55
C PRO A 167 17.47 0.47 1.54
N GLU A 168 17.82 0.52 2.83
CA GLU A 168 16.87 0.94 3.84
C GLU A 168 16.36 2.35 3.53
N PRO A 169 15.11 2.68 3.86
CA PRO A 169 14.57 4.00 3.55
C PRO A 169 15.26 5.09 4.37
N VAL A 170 15.30 6.29 3.80
CA VAL A 170 15.64 7.48 4.56
C VAL A 170 14.42 7.85 5.40
N LYS A 171 14.62 7.95 6.71
CA LYS A 171 13.55 8.22 7.68
C LYS A 171 13.55 9.69 8.07
N GLU A 172 12.34 10.22 8.31
CA GLU A 172 12.17 11.58 8.81
C GLU A 172 12.29 11.66 10.32
#